data_c0ca0a69acd0f47de272c41e4ed4df64
#
_entry.id   c0ca0a69acd0f47de272c41e4ed4df64
#
_cell.length_a   1.000
_cell.length_b   1.000
_cell.length_c   1.000
_cell.angle_alpha   90.00
_cell.angle_beta   90.00
_cell.angle_gamma   90.00
#
_symmetry.space_group_name_H-M   'P 1'
#
loop_
_entity.id
_entity.type
_entity.pdbx_description
1 polymer ?
#
loop_
_entity_poly.entity_id
_entity_poly.type
_entity_poly.pdbx_seq_one_letter_code
_entity_poly.pdbx_strand_id
1 'polypeptide(L)'
;MPLYALGDQVPVIHPDAFIHPDAVVIGSVTIGAQSSVWAGAVMRGDDGYIEVGERSSIQDGTVVHTTPFTPTIVGNDCVVGHLAHLEGCKLEDFSQVSSGAIALHNAVIGRGAIVAANSVVLNNMQVPPGALAVGAPAVVKEGRARIADIEMAVNAYVAKTARFKRELRRLD
;
A
#
# COMPACT_ATOMS: atom_id res chain seq x y z
N MET A 1 12.04 2.28 15.16
CA MET A 1 10.97 1.78 14.23
C MET A 1 10.07 0.91 15.08
N PRO A 2 8.82 1.37 15.32
CA PRO A 2 7.90 0.64 16.18
C PRO A 2 7.24 -0.52 15.42
N LEU A 3 7.82 -1.70 15.55
CA LEU A 3 7.22 -2.98 15.19
C LEU A 3 6.64 -3.60 16.46
N TYR A 4 5.38 -3.98 16.43
CA TYR A 4 4.69 -4.56 17.57
C TYR A 4 4.16 -5.96 17.25
N ALA A 5 4.50 -6.93 18.09
CA ALA A 5 3.76 -8.18 18.14
C ALA A 5 2.45 -7.99 18.91
N LEU A 6 1.43 -8.70 18.50
CA LEU A 6 0.16 -8.80 19.21
C LEU A 6 -0.10 -10.29 19.51
N GLY A 7 0.24 -10.73 20.70
CA GLY A 7 0.29 -12.17 21.02
C GLY A 7 1.29 -12.87 20.10
N ASP A 8 0.85 -13.91 19.40
CA ASP A 8 1.68 -14.69 18.47
C ASP A 8 1.76 -14.06 17.06
N GLN A 9 1.04 -12.97 16.81
CA GLN A 9 1.07 -12.25 15.55
C GLN A 9 2.30 -11.33 15.52
N VAL A 10 3.27 -11.65 14.68
CA VAL A 10 4.56 -10.94 14.60
C VAL A 10 4.79 -10.46 13.17
N PRO A 11 5.12 -9.17 12.96
CA PRO A 11 5.46 -8.68 11.62
C PRO A 11 6.67 -9.39 11.03
N VAL A 12 6.57 -9.76 9.74
CA VAL A 12 7.66 -10.37 8.95
C VAL A 12 8.11 -9.37 7.90
N ILE A 13 9.32 -8.83 8.08
CA ILE A 13 9.87 -7.78 7.23
C ILE A 13 11.07 -8.33 6.48
N HIS A 14 11.05 -8.27 5.14
CA HIS A 14 12.20 -8.67 4.34
C HIS A 14 13.42 -7.77 4.64
N PRO A 15 14.65 -8.32 4.74
CA PRO A 15 15.85 -7.52 5.05
C PRO A 15 16.10 -6.35 4.08
N ASP A 16 15.68 -6.48 2.82
CA ASP A 16 15.81 -5.41 1.82
C ASP A 16 14.67 -4.40 1.83
N ALA A 17 13.62 -4.61 2.63
CA ALA A 17 12.58 -3.61 2.82
C ALA A 17 13.07 -2.43 3.67
N PHE A 18 12.41 -1.29 3.53
CA PHE A 18 12.63 -0.09 4.35
C PHE A 18 11.38 0.25 5.14
N ILE A 19 11.51 0.33 6.45
CA ILE A 19 10.44 0.84 7.33
C ILE A 19 10.97 2.13 7.98
N HIS A 20 10.28 3.24 7.73
CA HIS A 20 10.66 4.52 8.36
C HIS A 20 10.59 4.40 9.89
N PRO A 21 11.49 5.01 10.65
CA PRO A 21 11.46 4.97 12.12
C PRO A 21 10.14 5.41 12.75
N ASP A 22 9.40 6.30 12.11
CA ASP A 22 8.10 6.82 12.59
C ASP A 22 6.89 6.12 11.95
N ALA A 23 7.10 5.04 11.20
CA ALA A 23 5.99 4.17 10.78
C ALA A 23 5.65 3.18 11.88
N VAL A 24 4.39 2.76 11.97
CA VAL A 24 3.89 1.79 12.96
C VAL A 24 3.40 0.53 12.25
N VAL A 25 3.93 -0.63 12.63
CA VAL A 25 3.52 -1.93 12.06
C VAL A 25 3.17 -2.89 13.21
N ILE A 26 1.94 -3.41 13.20
CA ILE A 26 1.38 -4.21 14.31
C ILE A 26 0.81 -5.52 13.79
N GLY A 27 1.14 -6.63 14.44
CA GLY A 27 0.50 -7.93 14.25
C GLY A 27 0.91 -8.66 12.97
N SER A 28 -0.04 -9.32 12.32
CA SER A 28 0.17 -10.16 11.14
C SER A 28 0.39 -9.34 9.87
N VAL A 29 1.58 -8.80 9.71
CA VAL A 29 1.98 -8.00 8.54
C VAL A 29 3.22 -8.59 7.90
N THR A 30 3.16 -8.88 6.60
CA THR A 30 4.32 -9.32 5.81
C THR A 30 4.69 -8.27 4.78
N ILE A 31 5.99 -7.92 4.67
CA ILE A 31 6.50 -6.92 3.74
C ILE A 31 7.65 -7.51 2.93
N GLY A 32 7.47 -7.53 1.61
CA GLY A 32 8.41 -8.10 0.63
C GLY A 32 9.66 -7.23 0.37
N ALA A 33 10.56 -7.81 -0.43
CA ALA A 33 11.85 -7.21 -0.76
C ALA A 33 11.71 -5.85 -1.47
N GLN A 34 12.60 -4.92 -1.17
CA GLN A 34 12.66 -3.59 -1.77
C GLN A 34 11.38 -2.75 -1.63
N SER A 35 10.41 -3.23 -0.84
CA SER A 35 9.22 -2.47 -0.48
C SER A 35 9.53 -1.47 0.63
N SER A 36 8.69 -0.46 0.76
CA SER A 36 8.91 0.63 1.72
C SER A 36 7.64 1.09 2.41
N VAL A 37 7.75 1.36 3.71
CA VAL A 37 6.71 1.96 4.54
C VAL A 37 7.24 3.28 5.10
N TRP A 38 6.55 4.38 4.83
CA TRP A 38 7.04 5.73 5.05
C TRP A 38 6.51 6.35 6.34
N ALA A 39 7.01 7.56 6.62
CA ALA A 39 6.74 8.24 7.89
C ALA A 39 5.24 8.38 8.20
N GLY A 40 4.85 8.08 9.44
CA GLY A 40 3.46 8.17 9.89
C GLY A 40 2.50 7.14 9.30
N ALA A 41 2.95 6.24 8.43
CA ALA A 41 2.12 5.14 7.96
C ALA A 41 1.84 4.15 9.09
N VAL A 42 0.59 3.68 9.17
CA VAL A 42 0.14 2.71 10.17
C VAL A 42 -0.40 1.47 9.47
N MET A 43 0.19 0.32 9.75
CA MET A 43 -0.25 -0.98 9.26
C MET A 43 -0.66 -1.85 10.44
N ARG A 44 -1.96 -2.14 10.56
CA ARG A 44 -2.51 -2.88 11.71
C ARG A 44 -3.20 -4.16 11.25
N GLY A 45 -2.46 -5.28 11.37
CA GLY A 45 -2.92 -6.64 11.05
C GLY A 45 -3.31 -7.42 12.31
N ASP A 46 -4.27 -6.88 13.07
CA ASP A 46 -4.74 -7.43 14.34
C ASP A 46 -5.85 -8.49 14.15
N ASP A 47 -6.77 -8.25 13.21
CA ASP A 47 -7.93 -9.13 12.96
C ASP A 47 -7.84 -9.77 11.56
N GLY A 48 -6.76 -10.42 11.24
CA GLY A 48 -6.53 -11.01 9.93
C GLY A 48 -5.07 -10.84 9.56
N TYR A 49 -4.79 -10.51 8.29
CA TYR A 49 -3.41 -10.28 7.87
C TYR A 49 -3.30 -9.22 6.77
N ILE A 50 -2.13 -8.61 6.70
CA ILE A 50 -1.73 -7.68 5.65
C ILE A 50 -0.52 -8.26 4.94
N GLU A 51 -0.58 -8.30 3.61
CA GLU A 51 0.57 -8.65 2.77
C GLU A 51 0.92 -7.49 1.86
N VAL A 52 2.20 -7.18 1.79
CA VAL A 52 2.78 -6.26 0.81
C VAL A 52 3.85 -7.01 0.04
N GLY A 53 3.68 -7.15 -1.25
CA GLY A 53 4.61 -7.81 -2.15
C GLY A 53 5.95 -7.07 -2.26
N GLU A 54 6.70 -7.38 -3.31
CA GLU A 54 8.00 -6.78 -3.55
C GLU A 54 7.89 -5.43 -4.27
N ARG A 55 8.86 -4.54 -4.06
CA ARG A 55 9.01 -3.26 -4.76
C ARG A 55 7.80 -2.32 -4.64
N SER A 56 6.97 -2.52 -3.63
CA SER A 56 5.75 -1.73 -3.38
C SER A 56 5.99 -0.66 -2.31
N SER A 57 5.33 0.49 -2.44
CA SER A 57 5.48 1.61 -1.50
C SER A 57 4.17 1.93 -0.78
N ILE A 58 4.23 1.98 0.57
CA ILE A 58 3.15 2.46 1.44
C ILE A 58 3.58 3.83 1.96
N GLN A 59 3.02 4.89 1.37
CA GLN A 59 3.56 6.24 1.56
C GLN A 59 3.07 6.92 2.84
N ASP A 60 3.61 8.10 3.09
CA ASP A 60 3.48 8.81 4.38
C ASP A 60 2.02 8.98 4.82
N GLY A 61 1.76 8.70 6.08
CA GLY A 61 0.45 8.86 6.70
C GLY A 61 -0.64 7.87 6.21
N THR A 62 -0.28 6.88 5.39
CA THR A 62 -1.22 5.86 4.91
C THR A 62 -1.68 4.97 6.06
N VAL A 63 -2.97 4.63 6.08
CA VAL A 63 -3.52 3.63 7.00
C VAL A 63 -3.87 2.37 6.23
N VAL A 64 -3.31 1.23 6.66
CA VAL A 64 -3.63 -0.09 6.14
C VAL A 64 -4.17 -0.94 7.27
N HIS A 65 -5.41 -1.37 7.14
CA HIS A 65 -6.10 -2.19 8.13
C HIS A 65 -6.69 -3.43 7.47
N THR A 66 -7.12 -4.35 8.28
CA THR A 66 -7.73 -5.62 7.87
C THR A 66 -8.84 -5.99 8.84
N THR A 67 -9.69 -6.92 8.45
CA THR A 67 -10.76 -7.46 9.30
C THR A 67 -10.65 -8.98 9.39
N PRO A 68 -11.34 -9.65 10.31
CA PRO A 68 -11.29 -11.10 10.42
C PRO A 68 -11.65 -11.87 9.14
N PHE A 69 -12.40 -11.22 8.24
CA PHE A 69 -12.95 -11.85 7.04
C PHE A 69 -12.31 -11.38 5.74
N THR A 70 -11.62 -10.25 5.77
CA THR A 70 -11.07 -9.60 4.57
C THR A 70 -9.64 -9.14 4.82
N PRO A 71 -8.63 -9.91 4.37
CA PRO A 71 -7.25 -9.47 4.41
C PRO A 71 -7.03 -8.26 3.48
N THR A 72 -6.02 -7.46 3.77
CA THR A 72 -5.55 -6.43 2.86
C THR A 72 -4.28 -6.89 2.17
N ILE A 73 -4.34 -6.99 0.84
CA ILE A 73 -3.25 -7.50 0.02
C ILE A 73 -2.82 -6.42 -0.97
N VAL A 74 -1.55 -6.08 -0.91
CA VAL A 74 -0.88 -5.22 -1.89
C VAL A 74 0.11 -6.08 -2.66
N GLY A 75 -0.09 -6.21 -3.96
CA GLY A 75 0.77 -6.99 -4.86
C GLY A 75 2.18 -6.42 -5.01
N ASN A 76 2.87 -6.89 -6.04
CA ASN A 76 4.20 -6.41 -6.38
C ASN A 76 4.13 -5.13 -7.23
N ASP A 77 5.19 -4.32 -7.17
CA ASP A 77 5.29 -3.07 -7.95
C ASP A 77 4.07 -2.15 -7.79
N CYS A 78 3.50 -2.08 -6.59
CA CYS A 78 2.33 -1.25 -6.30
C CYS A 78 2.72 0.08 -5.65
N VAL A 79 1.88 1.08 -5.88
CA VAL A 79 2.03 2.41 -5.28
C VAL A 79 0.79 2.73 -4.43
N VAL A 80 0.98 2.87 -3.13
CA VAL A 80 -0.05 3.38 -2.22
C VAL A 80 0.38 4.78 -1.79
N GLY A 81 -0.29 5.78 -2.32
CA GLY A 81 0.03 7.20 -2.17
C GLY A 81 -0.19 7.72 -0.75
N HIS A 82 0.36 8.90 -0.50
CA HIS A 82 0.29 9.57 0.81
C HIS A 82 -1.16 9.67 1.33
N LEU A 83 -1.37 9.45 2.62
CA LEU A 83 -2.68 9.58 3.27
C LEU A 83 -3.78 8.67 2.71
N ALA A 84 -3.43 7.64 1.96
CA ALA A 84 -4.42 6.67 1.48
C ALA A 84 -4.96 5.81 2.63
N HIS A 85 -6.15 5.23 2.44
CA HIS A 85 -6.73 4.26 3.37
C HIS A 85 -7.08 2.97 2.63
N LEU A 86 -6.53 1.86 3.09
CA LEU A 86 -6.82 0.52 2.59
C LEU A 86 -7.40 -0.33 3.71
N GLU A 87 -8.56 -0.96 3.46
CA GLU A 87 -9.18 -1.85 4.44
C GLU A 87 -9.87 -3.03 3.76
N GLY A 88 -9.33 -4.24 3.96
CA GLY A 88 -9.91 -5.48 3.45
C GLY A 88 -10.00 -5.55 1.93
N CYS A 89 -9.07 -4.95 1.21
CA CYS A 89 -9.05 -4.86 -0.24
C CYS A 89 -7.82 -5.55 -0.85
N LYS A 90 -7.87 -5.76 -2.15
CA LYS A 90 -6.74 -6.33 -2.92
C LYS A 90 -6.29 -5.37 -4.01
N LEU A 91 -5.01 -5.06 -4.01
CA LEU A 91 -4.28 -4.42 -5.09
C LEU A 91 -3.52 -5.51 -5.86
N GLU A 92 -3.87 -5.72 -7.12
CA GLU A 92 -3.09 -6.59 -7.99
C GLU A 92 -1.77 -5.91 -8.38
N ASP A 93 -0.81 -6.73 -8.84
CA ASP A 93 0.51 -6.25 -9.22
C ASP A 93 0.43 -5.04 -10.15
N PHE A 94 1.38 -4.14 -9.99
CA PHE A 94 1.49 -2.96 -10.85
C PHE A 94 0.27 -2.05 -10.84
N SER A 95 -0.39 -1.92 -9.68
CA SER A 95 -1.53 -1.01 -9.52
C SER A 95 -1.20 0.16 -8.59
N GLN A 96 -2.03 1.19 -8.63
CA GLN A 96 -1.83 2.39 -7.83
C GLN A 96 -3.13 2.84 -7.15
N VAL A 97 -3.03 3.11 -5.86
CA VAL A 97 -4.02 3.90 -5.11
C VAL A 97 -3.35 5.22 -4.77
N SER A 98 -3.82 6.31 -5.39
CA SER A 98 -3.17 7.62 -5.28
C SER A 98 -3.46 8.31 -3.93
N SER A 99 -2.80 9.45 -3.71
CA SER A 99 -2.88 10.18 -2.42
C SER A 99 -4.30 10.49 -1.97
N GLY A 100 -4.59 10.23 -0.69
CA GLY A 100 -5.89 10.46 -0.08
C GLY A 100 -7.03 9.56 -0.55
N ALA A 101 -6.75 8.61 -1.46
CA ALA A 101 -7.78 7.70 -1.94
C ALA A 101 -8.09 6.60 -0.92
N ILE A 102 -9.31 6.07 -0.99
CA ILE A 102 -9.82 5.05 -0.08
C ILE A 102 -10.23 3.80 -0.89
N ALA A 103 -9.79 2.62 -0.47
CA ALA A 103 -10.24 1.34 -1.00
C ALA A 103 -10.79 0.46 0.13
N LEU A 104 -12.06 0.07 0.02
CA LEU A 104 -12.82 -0.60 1.07
C LEU A 104 -12.93 -2.11 0.84
N HIS A 105 -13.65 -2.80 1.75
CA HIS A 105 -13.73 -4.25 1.85
C HIS A 105 -14.10 -4.95 0.54
N ASN A 106 -13.35 -5.99 0.20
CA ASN A 106 -13.50 -6.80 -1.02
C ASN A 106 -13.37 -6.01 -2.33
N ALA A 107 -12.93 -4.75 -2.27
CA ALA A 107 -12.57 -4.05 -3.50
C ALA A 107 -11.32 -4.68 -4.11
N VAL A 108 -11.29 -4.78 -5.44
CA VAL A 108 -10.13 -5.25 -6.19
C VAL A 108 -9.68 -4.17 -7.16
N ILE A 109 -8.43 -3.77 -7.04
CA ILE A 109 -7.78 -2.84 -7.97
C ILE A 109 -6.93 -3.69 -8.91
N GLY A 110 -7.41 -3.85 -10.14
CA GLY A 110 -6.81 -4.73 -11.14
C GLY A 110 -5.41 -4.29 -11.57
N ARG A 111 -4.67 -5.22 -12.17
CA ARG A 111 -3.31 -4.97 -12.65
C ARG A 111 -3.24 -3.74 -13.54
N GLY A 112 -2.31 -2.84 -13.28
CA GLY A 112 -2.13 -1.60 -14.04
C GLY A 112 -3.25 -0.57 -13.87
N ALA A 113 -4.21 -0.81 -12.97
CA ALA A 113 -5.26 0.15 -12.68
C ALA A 113 -4.77 1.26 -11.74
N ILE A 114 -5.40 2.42 -11.83
CA ILE A 114 -5.12 3.58 -10.99
C ILE A 114 -6.42 4.03 -10.32
N VAL A 115 -6.38 4.15 -8.99
CA VAL A 115 -7.38 4.92 -8.23
C VAL A 115 -6.85 6.34 -8.09
N ALA A 116 -7.55 7.32 -8.65
CA ALA A 116 -7.13 8.71 -8.64
C ALA A 116 -7.13 9.31 -7.22
N ALA A 117 -6.39 10.39 -7.02
CA ALA A 117 -6.31 11.06 -5.72
C ALA A 117 -7.70 11.43 -5.17
N ASN A 118 -7.90 11.27 -3.86
CA ASN A 118 -9.15 11.54 -3.14
C ASN A 118 -10.39 10.77 -3.66
N SER A 119 -10.19 9.68 -4.39
CA SER A 119 -11.29 8.83 -4.86
C SER A 119 -11.65 7.77 -3.83
N VAL A 120 -12.91 7.31 -3.85
CA VAL A 120 -13.42 6.28 -2.92
C VAL A 120 -13.93 5.08 -3.69
N VAL A 121 -13.18 3.98 -3.63
CA VAL A 121 -13.59 2.67 -4.16
C VAL A 121 -14.38 1.96 -3.08
N LEU A 122 -15.68 1.78 -3.35
CA LEU A 122 -16.62 1.19 -2.38
C LEU A 122 -16.42 -0.32 -2.22
N ASN A 123 -17.09 -0.87 -1.19
CA ASN A 123 -17.10 -2.30 -0.91
C ASN A 123 -17.49 -3.11 -2.16
N ASN A 124 -16.79 -4.22 -2.38
CA ASN A 124 -17.01 -5.18 -3.48
C ASN A 124 -16.79 -4.60 -4.90
N MET A 125 -16.34 -3.36 -5.01
CA MET A 125 -16.10 -2.74 -6.30
C MET A 125 -14.90 -3.37 -7.00
N GLN A 126 -15.05 -3.65 -8.29
CA GLN A 126 -13.99 -4.18 -9.13
C GLN A 126 -13.52 -3.07 -10.08
N VAL A 127 -12.26 -2.69 -9.96
CA VAL A 127 -11.59 -1.78 -10.91
C VAL A 127 -10.82 -2.65 -11.90
N PRO A 128 -11.25 -2.76 -13.16
CA PRO A 128 -10.63 -3.64 -14.14
C PRO A 128 -9.15 -3.29 -14.40
N PRO A 129 -8.36 -4.25 -14.91
CA PRO A 129 -6.97 -3.99 -15.30
C PRO A 129 -6.85 -2.79 -16.26
N GLY A 130 -5.88 -1.92 -16.01
CA GLY A 130 -5.62 -0.73 -16.83
C GLY A 130 -6.70 0.36 -16.77
N ALA A 131 -7.67 0.24 -15.88
CA ALA A 131 -8.72 1.25 -15.70
C ALA A 131 -8.29 2.37 -14.75
N LEU A 132 -8.94 3.52 -14.89
CA LEU A 132 -8.86 4.64 -13.96
C LEU A 132 -10.17 4.74 -13.16
N ALA A 133 -10.12 4.60 -11.84
CA ALA A 133 -11.23 4.86 -10.94
C ALA A 133 -11.10 6.29 -10.38
N VAL A 134 -12.13 7.14 -10.55
CA VAL A 134 -12.06 8.56 -10.16
C VAL A 134 -13.37 9.06 -9.55
N GLY A 135 -13.25 9.79 -8.46
CA GLY A 135 -14.38 10.42 -7.75
C GLY A 135 -14.76 9.71 -6.44
N ALA A 136 -15.72 10.28 -5.73
CA ALA A 136 -16.25 9.75 -4.47
C ALA A 136 -17.80 9.81 -4.50
N PRO A 137 -18.49 8.67 -4.77
CA PRO A 137 -17.92 7.34 -5.08
C PRO A 137 -17.19 7.30 -6.42
N ALA A 138 -16.23 6.40 -6.57
CA ALA A 138 -15.43 6.30 -7.77
C ALA A 138 -16.25 5.79 -8.97
N VAL A 139 -15.98 6.38 -10.12
CA VAL A 139 -16.49 5.92 -11.43
C VAL A 139 -15.32 5.32 -12.21
N VAL A 140 -15.51 4.12 -12.73
CA VAL A 140 -14.48 3.39 -13.51
C VAL A 140 -14.48 3.91 -14.95
N LYS A 141 -13.29 4.21 -15.45
CA LYS A 141 -13.01 4.58 -16.85
C LYS A 141 -12.01 3.57 -17.42
N GLU A 142 -12.52 2.62 -18.21
CA GLU A 142 -11.70 1.54 -18.75
C GLU A 142 -10.60 2.05 -19.69
N GLY A 143 -9.41 1.42 -19.61
CA GLY A 143 -8.26 1.74 -20.46
C GLY A 143 -7.71 3.16 -20.31
N ARG A 144 -8.01 3.86 -19.20
CA ARG A 144 -7.59 5.25 -18.99
C ARG A 144 -6.46 5.39 -17.98
N ALA A 145 -5.98 4.31 -17.40
CA ALA A 145 -4.80 4.36 -16.54
C ALA A 145 -3.54 4.61 -17.37
N ARG A 146 -2.64 5.45 -16.86
CA ARG A 146 -1.33 5.69 -17.45
C ARG A 146 -0.30 4.83 -16.75
N ILE A 147 -0.08 3.63 -17.27
CA ILE A 147 0.84 2.62 -16.68
C ILE A 147 2.25 3.18 -16.49
N ALA A 148 2.72 4.03 -17.40
CA ALA A 148 4.03 4.69 -17.26
C ALA A 148 4.16 5.53 -15.98
N ASP A 149 3.07 6.08 -15.46
CA ASP A 149 3.11 6.85 -14.21
C ASP A 149 3.34 5.92 -13.01
N ILE A 150 2.78 4.71 -13.03
CA ILE A 150 3.02 3.68 -12.02
C ILE A 150 4.48 3.24 -12.05
N GLU A 151 4.99 2.89 -13.23
CA GLU A 151 6.37 2.45 -13.42
C GLU A 151 7.39 3.48 -12.93
N MET A 152 7.18 4.73 -13.27
CA MET A 152 8.02 5.84 -12.82
C MET A 152 7.99 5.96 -11.28
N ALA A 153 6.82 5.87 -10.67
CA ALA A 153 6.68 5.98 -9.22
C ALA A 153 7.32 4.79 -8.50
N VAL A 154 7.08 3.55 -8.97
CA VAL A 154 7.71 2.34 -8.42
C VAL A 154 9.23 2.47 -8.43
N ASN A 155 9.82 2.77 -9.59
CA ASN A 155 11.27 2.88 -9.72
C ASN A 155 11.85 3.99 -8.83
N ALA A 156 11.16 5.12 -8.71
CA ALA A 156 11.56 6.21 -7.82
C ALA A 156 11.56 5.78 -6.34
N TYR A 157 10.54 5.01 -5.90
CA TYR A 157 10.47 4.56 -4.50
C TYR A 157 11.44 3.42 -4.20
N VAL A 158 11.71 2.52 -5.12
CA VAL A 158 12.78 1.51 -4.98
C VAL A 158 14.14 2.19 -4.80
N ALA A 159 14.45 3.20 -5.61
CA ALA A 159 15.68 3.97 -5.47
C ALA A 159 15.74 4.73 -4.13
N LYS A 160 14.62 5.33 -3.68
CA LYS A 160 14.52 5.98 -2.36
C LYS A 160 14.72 4.99 -1.23
N THR A 161 14.14 3.78 -1.32
CA THR A 161 14.32 2.70 -0.33
C THR A 161 15.81 2.45 -0.08
N ALA A 162 16.57 2.21 -1.13
CA ALA A 162 18.01 1.97 -1.01
C ALA A 162 18.78 3.19 -0.44
N ARG A 163 18.38 4.41 -0.85
CA ARG A 163 19.00 5.64 -0.36
C ARG A 163 18.71 5.87 1.12
N PHE A 164 17.47 5.78 1.55
CA PHE A 164 17.07 6.04 2.93
C PHE A 164 17.66 5.02 3.90
N LYS A 165 17.78 3.75 3.50
CA LYS A 165 18.49 2.73 4.30
C LYS A 165 19.94 3.12 4.59
N ARG A 166 20.62 3.79 3.68
CA ARG A 166 22.04 4.19 3.85
C ARG A 166 22.23 5.53 4.53
N GLU A 167 21.34 6.48 4.28
CA GLU A 167 21.61 7.90 4.52
C GLU A 167 20.73 8.54 5.59
N LEU A 168 19.55 7.93 5.90
CA LEU A 168 18.67 8.47 6.93
C LEU A 168 19.30 8.34 8.30
N ARG A 169 19.45 9.47 9.00
CA ARG A 169 19.89 9.52 10.38
C ARG A 169 19.04 10.50 11.18
N ARG A 170 18.70 10.10 12.38
CA ARG A 170 18.05 10.99 13.34
C ARG A 170 19.05 11.98 13.91
N LEU A 171 18.64 13.23 14.15
CA LEU A 171 19.53 14.29 14.62
C LEU A 171 19.34 14.61 16.12
N ASP A 172 18.25 14.14 16.72
CA ASP A 172 17.85 14.32 18.12
C ASP A 172 17.70 12.99 18.86
#